data_044bc7166f069b0952eca37a8cc9b10b
#
_entry.id   044bc7166f069b0952eca37a8cc9b10b
#
_cell.length_a   1.000
_cell.length_b   1.000
_cell.length_c   1.000
_cell.angle_alpha   90.00
_cell.angle_beta   90.00
_cell.angle_gamma   90.00
#
_symmetry.space_group_name_H-M   'P 1'
#
loop_
_entity.id
_entity.type
_entity.pdbx_description
1 polymer ?
#
loop_
_entity_poly.entity_id
_entity_poly.type
_entity_poly.pdbx_seq_one_letter_code
_entity_poly.pdbx_strand_id
1 'polypeptide(L)'
;MRVLYITGIFYLAALFLLWAGRCGKVSRKLAAVVSVVCLAVGSGALAAAVYPLGDSYGKTVNRLPDFAGGAELSAPASGLAAQKDGLGGSKAVSSAAATGRYIALTFDDGPYPPYTDRLLDVLKEKKAKATFFLVAEQAQKHPELVRRIVTEGHTAGLHAFRHRDFLKLTDKEKLEDLELGKKALLAITGKAPEYWRPPHGFRDFSVMEAAAKQKLTVVNWSVIPRDWTDIGKQEICSRVLDKAEDGAIVLLHDGDSPYYKASRQATVDAAVLLIDSLREKGYHLVSLEEYVRKN
;
A
#
# COMPACT_ATOMS: atom_id res chain seq x y z
N MET A 1 -8.49 12.99 -7.41
CA MET A 1 -9.16 14.23 -7.85
C MET A 1 -9.97 14.89 -6.73
N ARG A 2 -10.94 14.20 -6.10
CA ARG A 2 -11.81 14.80 -5.06
C ARG A 2 -11.03 15.39 -3.88
N VAL A 3 -10.05 14.67 -3.32
CA VAL A 3 -9.24 15.19 -2.19
C VAL A 3 -8.43 16.41 -2.59
N LEU A 4 -7.75 16.37 -3.74
CA LEU A 4 -6.99 17.51 -4.25
C LEU A 4 -7.89 18.72 -4.55
N TYR A 5 -9.10 18.47 -5.07
CA TYR A 5 -10.09 19.51 -5.34
C TYR A 5 -10.61 20.12 -4.04
N ILE A 6 -10.98 19.30 -3.05
CA ILE A 6 -11.42 19.74 -1.72
C ILE A 6 -10.31 20.55 -1.03
N THR A 7 -9.10 20.04 -1.02
CA THR A 7 -7.94 20.75 -0.47
C THR A 7 -7.77 22.11 -1.14
N GLY A 8 -7.85 22.18 -2.48
CA GLY A 8 -7.79 23.40 -3.24
C GLY A 8 -8.88 24.41 -2.85
N ILE A 9 -10.11 23.96 -2.64
CA ILE A 9 -11.22 24.82 -2.19
C ILE A 9 -10.90 25.46 -0.84
N PHE A 10 -10.40 24.69 0.13
CA PHE A 10 -10.04 25.21 1.46
C PHE A 10 -8.92 26.25 1.38
N TYR A 11 -7.89 26.04 0.53
CA TYR A 11 -6.82 27.03 0.32
C TYR A 11 -7.34 28.30 -0.35
N LEU A 12 -8.20 28.19 -1.37
CA LEU A 12 -8.81 29.35 -2.03
C LEU A 12 -9.73 30.12 -1.08
N ALA A 13 -10.52 29.42 -0.26
CA ALA A 13 -11.37 30.04 0.75
C ALA A 13 -10.53 30.81 1.79
N ALA A 14 -9.41 30.24 2.24
CA ALA A 14 -8.49 30.92 3.15
C ALA A 14 -7.92 32.21 2.54
N LEU A 15 -7.47 32.16 1.29
CA LEU A 15 -6.94 33.33 0.57
C LEU A 15 -8.02 34.41 0.39
N PHE A 16 -9.24 34.02 0.01
CA PHE A 16 -10.36 34.95 -0.15
C PHE A 16 -10.71 35.63 1.18
N LEU A 17 -10.75 34.91 2.28
CA LEU A 17 -11.05 35.46 3.61
C LEU A 17 -9.96 36.43 4.07
N LEU A 18 -8.69 36.13 3.84
CA LEU A 18 -7.59 37.04 4.14
C LEU A 18 -7.69 38.34 3.33
N TRP A 19 -8.01 38.25 2.03
CA TRP A 19 -8.27 39.38 1.20
C TRP A 19 -9.47 40.22 1.67
N ALA A 20 -10.60 39.57 1.99
CA ALA A 20 -11.81 40.24 2.49
C ALA A 20 -11.54 40.94 3.82
N GLY A 21 -10.74 40.39 4.72
CA GLY A 21 -10.28 41.01 5.93
C GLY A 21 -9.41 42.24 5.71
N ARG A 22 -8.54 42.21 4.68
CA ARG A 22 -7.74 43.39 4.27
C ARG A 22 -8.59 44.50 3.71
N CYS A 23 -9.63 44.16 2.94
CA CYS A 23 -10.57 45.14 2.36
C CYS A 23 -11.60 45.68 3.36
N GLY A 24 -11.53 45.27 4.64
CA GLY A 24 -12.49 45.73 5.65
C GLY A 24 -13.91 45.13 5.52
N LYS A 25 -14.10 44.16 4.61
CA LYS A 25 -15.38 43.49 4.39
C LYS A 25 -15.72 42.49 5.50
N VAL A 26 -14.72 41.98 6.22
CA VAL A 26 -14.83 41.06 7.33
C VAL A 26 -13.82 41.45 8.41
N SER A 27 -14.13 41.21 9.68
CA SER A 27 -13.18 41.45 10.76
C SER A 27 -11.85 40.72 10.51
N ARG A 28 -10.73 41.41 10.59
CA ARG A 28 -9.40 40.83 10.36
C ARG A 28 -9.10 39.68 11.27
N LYS A 29 -9.55 39.71 12.54
CA LYS A 29 -9.38 38.61 13.50
C LYS A 29 -10.18 37.38 13.08
N LEU A 30 -11.45 37.58 12.68
CA LEU A 30 -12.29 36.48 12.19
C LEU A 30 -11.74 35.87 10.91
N ALA A 31 -11.32 36.69 9.93
CA ALA A 31 -10.72 36.25 8.70
C ALA A 31 -9.45 35.39 8.94
N ALA A 32 -8.60 35.83 9.88
CA ALA A 32 -7.38 35.07 10.22
C ALA A 32 -7.72 33.71 10.87
N VAL A 33 -8.62 33.67 11.85
CA VAL A 33 -9.00 32.41 12.53
C VAL A 33 -9.61 31.43 11.54
N VAL A 34 -10.57 31.85 10.73
CA VAL A 34 -11.23 30.95 9.77
C VAL A 34 -10.26 30.49 8.70
N SER A 35 -9.32 31.35 8.25
CA SER A 35 -8.27 30.94 7.30
C SER A 35 -7.37 29.87 7.87
N VAL A 36 -6.96 29.97 9.14
CA VAL A 36 -6.14 28.93 9.81
C VAL A 36 -6.92 27.61 9.88
N VAL A 37 -8.20 27.64 10.21
CA VAL A 37 -9.04 26.43 10.24
C VAL A 37 -9.15 25.82 8.82
N CYS A 38 -9.42 26.63 7.80
CA CYS A 38 -9.48 26.14 6.40
C CYS A 38 -8.17 25.47 5.97
N LEU A 39 -7.03 26.09 6.29
CA LEU A 39 -5.71 25.54 5.96
C LEU A 39 -5.46 24.23 6.72
N ALA A 40 -5.81 24.17 7.99
CA ALA A 40 -5.65 22.95 8.80
C ALA A 40 -6.50 21.79 8.28
N VAL A 41 -7.78 22.05 7.95
CA VAL A 41 -8.69 21.03 7.40
C VAL A 41 -8.21 20.56 6.01
N GLY A 42 -7.84 21.50 5.13
CA GLY A 42 -7.32 21.16 3.81
C GLY A 42 -6.02 20.35 3.87
N SER A 43 -5.10 20.73 4.75
CA SER A 43 -3.85 19.99 4.95
C SER A 43 -4.09 18.62 5.59
N GLY A 44 -5.03 18.52 6.53
CA GLY A 44 -5.40 17.24 7.14
C GLY A 44 -6.00 16.27 6.14
N ALA A 45 -6.89 16.73 5.25
CA ALA A 45 -7.47 15.90 4.20
C ALA A 45 -6.41 15.39 3.21
N LEU A 46 -5.45 16.24 2.84
CA LEU A 46 -4.35 15.84 1.96
C LEU A 46 -3.40 14.85 2.67
N ALA A 47 -3.06 15.12 3.93
CA ALA A 47 -2.21 14.24 4.69
C ALA A 47 -2.84 12.83 4.84
N ALA A 48 -4.14 12.76 5.13
CA ALA A 48 -4.86 11.48 5.22
C ALA A 48 -4.84 10.69 3.91
N ALA A 49 -4.92 11.39 2.76
CA ALA A 49 -4.91 10.76 1.44
C ALA A 49 -3.54 10.16 1.07
N VAL A 50 -2.45 10.79 1.52
CA VAL A 50 -1.08 10.39 1.14
C VAL A 50 -0.36 9.61 2.23
N TYR A 51 -0.86 9.65 3.45
CA TYR A 51 -0.22 8.97 4.58
C TYR A 51 -0.59 7.48 4.60
N PRO A 52 0.40 6.55 4.49
CA PRO A 52 0.11 5.13 4.29
C PRO A 52 -0.50 4.43 5.49
N LEU A 53 -0.32 4.98 6.71
CA LEU A 53 -0.76 4.33 7.95
C LEU A 53 -2.19 4.69 8.39
N GLY A 54 -2.86 5.61 7.69
CA GLY A 54 -4.20 6.06 8.07
C GLY A 54 -5.33 5.30 7.37
N ASP A 55 -6.40 4.98 8.09
CA ASP A 55 -7.61 4.34 7.56
C ASP A 55 -8.77 5.33 7.34
N SER A 56 -8.45 6.62 7.16
CA SER A 56 -9.44 7.70 7.06
C SER A 56 -10.46 7.52 5.92
N TYR A 57 -10.10 6.79 4.88
CA TYR A 57 -10.94 6.56 3.71
C TYR A 57 -11.38 5.10 3.54
N GLY A 58 -11.08 4.23 4.48
CA GLY A 58 -11.42 2.82 4.48
C GLY A 58 -10.27 1.94 4.97
N LYS A 59 -10.59 0.70 5.34
CA LYS A 59 -9.61 -0.22 5.89
C LYS A 59 -8.49 -0.51 4.89
N THR A 60 -7.27 -0.28 5.33
CA THR A 60 -6.04 -0.58 4.58
C THR A 60 -5.17 -1.51 5.42
N VAL A 61 -4.63 -2.55 4.80
CA VAL A 61 -3.68 -3.44 5.47
C VAL A 61 -2.30 -2.78 5.47
N ASN A 62 -1.81 -2.41 6.64
CA ASN A 62 -0.48 -1.82 6.82
C ASN A 62 0.47 -2.77 7.55
N ARG A 63 -0.07 -3.76 8.24
CA ARG A 63 0.64 -4.79 8.99
C ARG A 63 0.00 -6.17 8.78
N LEU A 64 0.76 -7.24 8.93
CA LEU A 64 0.27 -8.60 8.76
C LEU A 64 -0.94 -8.93 9.66
N PRO A 65 -0.99 -8.56 10.95
CA PRO A 65 -2.17 -8.82 11.79
C PRO A 65 -3.47 -8.18 11.31
N ASP A 66 -3.41 -7.14 10.46
CA ASP A 66 -4.61 -6.51 9.90
C ASP A 66 -5.43 -7.48 9.02
N PHE A 67 -4.83 -8.55 8.50
CA PHE A 67 -5.52 -9.61 7.76
C PHE A 67 -6.33 -10.54 8.68
N ALA A 68 -5.90 -10.75 9.93
CA ALA A 68 -6.50 -11.70 10.85
C ALA A 68 -7.85 -11.25 11.43
N GLY A 69 -8.16 -9.97 11.36
CA GLY A 69 -9.44 -9.43 11.80
C GLY A 69 -10.51 -9.56 10.73
N GLY A 70 -11.07 -10.76 10.52
CA GLY A 70 -12.14 -11.15 9.61
C GLY A 70 -12.71 -10.02 8.75
N ALA A 71 -12.20 -9.84 7.56
CA ALA A 71 -12.67 -8.81 6.67
C ALA A 71 -14.01 -9.20 6.04
N GLU A 72 -15.10 -8.92 6.71
CA GLU A 72 -16.30 -8.53 5.99
C GLU A 72 -15.97 -7.20 5.28
N LEU A 73 -15.88 -7.26 3.97
CA LEU A 73 -15.89 -6.08 3.09
C LEU A 73 -17.28 -5.43 3.22
N SER A 74 -17.50 -4.70 4.33
CA SER A 74 -18.69 -3.89 4.47
C SER A 74 -18.55 -2.68 3.55
N ALA A 75 -19.45 -2.61 2.58
CA ALA A 75 -19.76 -1.38 1.87
C ALA A 75 -20.02 -0.25 2.88
N PRO A 76 -19.77 1.02 2.51
CA PRO A 76 -19.95 2.14 3.42
C PRO A 76 -21.38 2.16 3.96
N ALA A 77 -21.52 2.11 5.27
CA ALA A 77 -22.79 2.15 5.95
C ALA A 77 -23.50 3.48 5.64
N SER A 78 -24.55 3.40 4.83
CA SER A 78 -25.63 4.38 4.85
C SER A 78 -26.35 4.18 6.17
N GLY A 79 -26.34 5.20 7.03
CA GLY A 79 -26.92 5.11 8.36
C GLY A 79 -28.41 4.78 8.34
N LEU A 80 -28.76 3.81 9.13
CA LEU A 80 -30.04 3.79 9.91
C LEU A 80 -29.84 2.85 11.10
N ALA A 81 -30.08 3.39 12.26
CA ALA A 81 -30.04 2.68 13.52
C ALA A 81 -31.14 1.62 13.60
N ALA A 82 -30.81 0.42 14.09
CA ALA A 82 -31.78 -0.49 14.67
C ALA A 82 -31.17 -1.25 15.84
N GLN A 83 -31.91 -1.31 16.83
CA GLN A 83 -31.80 -1.57 18.27
C GLN A 83 -31.33 -2.99 18.60
N LYS A 84 -30.72 -3.11 19.80
CA LYS A 84 -30.34 -4.31 20.55
C LYS A 84 -31.48 -5.29 20.77
N ASP A 85 -31.15 -6.59 20.84
CA ASP A 85 -31.45 -7.44 22.00
C ASP A 85 -30.73 -8.79 21.96
N GLY A 86 -30.14 -9.15 23.08
CA GLY A 86 -30.25 -10.41 23.75
C GLY A 86 -29.24 -11.54 23.54
N LEU A 87 -28.34 -11.71 24.50
CA LEU A 87 -27.78 -12.95 25.07
C LEU A 87 -27.46 -14.17 24.18
N GLY A 88 -26.18 -14.50 24.14
CA GLY A 88 -25.69 -15.82 23.72
C GLY A 88 -24.19 -15.92 23.90
N GLY A 89 -23.73 -16.57 25.00
CA GLY A 89 -22.32 -16.77 25.33
C GLY A 89 -21.56 -17.45 24.18
N SER A 90 -20.69 -16.70 23.54
CA SER A 90 -19.69 -17.23 22.62
C SER A 90 -18.49 -17.67 23.43
N LYS A 91 -18.26 -18.99 23.51
CA LYS A 91 -16.98 -19.56 23.90
C LYS A 91 -15.91 -18.95 22.97
N ALA A 92 -15.02 -18.18 23.54
CA ALA A 92 -13.80 -17.78 22.87
C ALA A 92 -13.05 -19.07 22.49
N VAL A 93 -13.06 -19.41 21.21
CA VAL A 93 -12.10 -20.36 20.66
C VAL A 93 -10.78 -19.61 20.68
N SER A 94 -9.97 -19.92 21.69
CA SER A 94 -8.56 -19.56 21.72
C SER A 94 -7.92 -20.18 20.48
N SER A 95 -7.81 -19.42 19.39
CA SER A 95 -6.89 -19.78 18.32
C SER A 95 -5.51 -19.72 18.95
N ALA A 96 -4.79 -20.84 18.97
CA ALA A 96 -3.39 -20.87 19.32
C ALA A 96 -2.69 -19.91 18.34
N ALA A 97 -2.45 -18.67 18.76
CA ALA A 97 -1.68 -17.70 18.01
C ALA A 97 -0.34 -18.37 17.69
N ALA A 98 -0.01 -18.47 16.43
CA ALA A 98 1.28 -18.99 16.00
C ALA A 98 2.36 -18.18 16.74
N THR A 99 3.13 -18.84 17.59
CA THR A 99 4.13 -18.22 18.49
C THR A 99 5.40 -17.80 17.72
N GLY A 100 5.25 -17.05 16.63
CA GLY A 100 6.35 -16.59 15.79
C GLY A 100 6.22 -15.09 15.48
N ARG A 101 7.36 -14.41 15.38
CA ARG A 101 7.41 -13.04 14.87
C ARG A 101 7.45 -13.08 13.35
N TYR A 102 6.50 -12.45 12.69
CA TYR A 102 6.39 -12.48 11.23
C TYR A 102 6.76 -11.11 10.63
N ILE A 103 7.36 -11.13 9.45
CA ILE A 103 7.66 -9.92 8.66
C ILE A 103 7.51 -10.23 7.18
N ALA A 104 6.91 -9.31 6.42
CA ALA A 104 6.78 -9.43 4.98
C ALA A 104 7.71 -8.44 4.26
N LEU A 105 8.61 -8.95 3.44
CA LEU A 105 9.30 -8.14 2.43
C LEU A 105 8.41 -8.02 1.21
N THR A 106 8.15 -6.78 0.77
CA THR A 106 7.33 -6.50 -0.40
C THR A 106 8.07 -5.61 -1.38
N PHE A 107 7.92 -5.89 -2.68
CA PHE A 107 8.64 -5.22 -3.75
C PHE A 107 7.64 -4.64 -4.75
N ASP A 108 7.78 -3.36 -5.07
CA ASP A 108 6.91 -2.62 -5.98
C ASP A 108 7.60 -2.33 -7.32
N ASP A 109 6.80 -1.99 -8.32
CA ASP A 109 7.19 -1.51 -9.65
C ASP A 109 7.69 -2.57 -10.63
N GLY A 110 7.98 -3.79 -10.21
CA GLY A 110 8.41 -4.87 -11.09
C GLY A 110 7.30 -5.39 -12.02
N PRO A 111 7.62 -6.41 -12.87
CA PRO A 111 8.97 -6.95 -13.06
C PRO A 111 9.88 -6.01 -13.86
N TYR A 112 11.14 -5.93 -13.45
CA TYR A 112 12.14 -5.06 -14.09
C TYR A 112 13.50 -5.79 -14.18
N PRO A 113 13.78 -6.45 -15.31
CA PRO A 113 15.09 -7.09 -15.52
C PRO A 113 16.25 -6.07 -15.50
N PRO A 114 17.42 -6.44 -14.98
CA PRO A 114 17.79 -7.74 -14.40
C PRO A 114 17.50 -7.84 -12.89
N TYR A 115 16.84 -6.86 -12.27
CA TYR A 115 16.77 -6.77 -10.80
C TYR A 115 15.76 -7.75 -10.23
N THR A 116 14.59 -7.91 -10.85
CA THR A 116 13.61 -8.91 -10.44
C THR A 116 14.17 -10.33 -10.54
N ASP A 117 14.93 -10.65 -11.61
CA ASP A 117 15.61 -11.94 -11.76
C ASP A 117 16.56 -12.22 -10.61
N ARG A 118 17.48 -11.27 -10.36
CA ARG A 118 18.49 -11.39 -9.30
C ARG A 118 17.87 -11.51 -7.93
N LEU A 119 16.79 -10.75 -7.69
CA LEU A 119 16.07 -10.80 -6.43
C LEU A 119 15.42 -12.16 -6.22
N LEU A 120 14.81 -12.75 -7.26
CA LEU A 120 14.25 -14.10 -7.21
C LEU A 120 15.34 -15.15 -6.94
N ASP A 121 16.54 -15.00 -7.52
CA ASP A 121 17.68 -15.88 -7.25
C ASP A 121 18.08 -15.81 -5.76
N VAL A 122 18.18 -14.61 -5.20
CA VAL A 122 18.46 -14.38 -3.77
C VAL A 122 17.38 -15.02 -2.89
N LEU A 123 16.11 -14.78 -3.19
CA LEU A 123 14.99 -15.32 -2.40
C LEU A 123 14.98 -16.87 -2.45
N LYS A 124 15.29 -17.46 -3.59
CA LYS A 124 15.39 -18.91 -3.78
C LYS A 124 16.57 -19.49 -2.99
N GLU A 125 17.76 -18.90 -3.12
CA GLU A 125 18.96 -19.33 -2.37
C GLU A 125 18.72 -19.26 -0.86
N LYS A 126 18.14 -18.16 -0.40
CA LYS A 126 17.81 -17.93 1.00
C LYS A 126 16.55 -18.66 1.47
N LYS A 127 15.83 -19.38 0.61
CA LYS A 127 14.54 -20.04 0.94
C LYS A 127 13.58 -19.08 1.65
N ALA A 128 13.50 -17.83 1.18
CA ALA A 128 12.62 -16.80 1.70
C ALA A 128 11.45 -16.57 0.75
N LYS A 129 10.30 -16.20 1.31
CA LYS A 129 9.12 -15.81 0.53
C LYS A 129 8.88 -14.32 0.65
N ALA A 130 8.34 -13.73 -0.42
CA ALA A 130 8.08 -12.31 -0.53
C ALA A 130 6.79 -12.04 -1.29
N THR A 131 6.37 -10.78 -1.35
CA THR A 131 5.25 -10.33 -2.18
C THR A 131 5.75 -9.29 -3.18
N PHE A 132 5.29 -9.41 -4.42
CA PHE A 132 5.61 -8.50 -5.51
C PHE A 132 4.33 -7.78 -5.94
N PHE A 133 4.30 -6.47 -5.87
CA PHE A 133 3.22 -5.65 -6.43
C PHE A 133 3.63 -5.19 -7.82
N LEU A 134 3.02 -5.82 -8.82
CA LEU A 134 3.45 -5.77 -10.20
C LEU A 134 2.71 -4.68 -10.98
N VAL A 135 3.45 -3.92 -11.80
CA VAL A 135 2.90 -3.07 -12.84
C VAL A 135 2.51 -3.98 -14.01
N ALA A 136 1.22 -4.12 -14.28
CA ALA A 136 0.72 -5.14 -15.19
C ALA A 136 1.17 -4.95 -16.65
N GLU A 137 1.42 -3.72 -17.09
CA GLU A 137 2.02 -3.44 -18.41
C GLU A 137 3.44 -4.01 -18.52
N GLN A 138 4.22 -4.00 -17.43
CA GLN A 138 5.54 -4.64 -17.39
C GLN A 138 5.43 -6.16 -17.23
N ALA A 139 4.44 -6.63 -16.48
CA ALA A 139 4.14 -8.05 -16.38
C ALA A 139 3.84 -8.68 -17.76
N GLN A 140 3.15 -7.94 -18.64
CA GLN A 140 2.91 -8.38 -20.02
C GLN A 140 4.18 -8.44 -20.88
N LYS A 141 5.17 -7.59 -20.60
CA LYS A 141 6.47 -7.61 -21.31
C LYS A 141 7.40 -8.72 -20.82
N HIS A 142 7.26 -9.11 -19.54
CA HIS A 142 8.10 -10.10 -18.88
C HIS A 142 7.27 -11.19 -18.19
N PRO A 143 6.39 -11.90 -18.93
CA PRO A 143 5.47 -12.88 -18.33
C PRO A 143 6.20 -14.08 -17.71
N GLU A 144 7.41 -14.37 -18.17
CA GLU A 144 8.26 -15.42 -17.60
C GLU A 144 8.65 -15.11 -16.16
N LEU A 145 8.98 -13.85 -15.83
CA LEU A 145 9.31 -13.43 -14.47
C LEU A 145 8.09 -13.51 -13.56
N VAL A 146 6.93 -13.11 -14.05
CA VAL A 146 5.68 -13.22 -13.27
C VAL A 146 5.35 -14.68 -12.98
N ARG A 147 5.50 -15.59 -13.97
CA ARG A 147 5.31 -17.03 -13.72
C ARG A 147 6.34 -17.55 -12.71
N ARG A 148 7.59 -17.10 -12.81
CA ARG A 148 8.64 -17.44 -11.86
C ARG A 148 8.28 -17.01 -10.43
N ILE A 149 7.80 -15.78 -10.23
CA ILE A 149 7.31 -15.26 -8.94
C ILE A 149 6.29 -16.25 -8.33
N VAL A 150 5.28 -16.63 -9.09
CA VAL A 150 4.21 -17.51 -8.59
C VAL A 150 4.70 -18.94 -8.37
N THR A 151 5.45 -19.52 -9.30
CA THR A 151 5.92 -20.93 -9.20
C THR A 151 6.96 -21.12 -8.11
N GLU A 152 7.73 -20.10 -7.77
CA GLU A 152 8.64 -20.11 -6.63
C GLU A 152 7.94 -19.82 -5.30
N GLY A 153 6.60 -19.64 -5.30
CA GLY A 153 5.75 -19.55 -4.10
C GLY A 153 5.75 -18.16 -3.46
N HIS A 154 6.04 -17.12 -4.25
CA HIS A 154 5.83 -15.73 -3.85
C HIS A 154 4.41 -15.28 -4.17
N THR A 155 3.93 -14.24 -3.49
CA THR A 155 2.64 -13.62 -3.81
C THR A 155 2.80 -12.58 -4.93
N ALA A 156 1.95 -12.68 -5.96
CA ALA A 156 1.83 -11.66 -7.00
C ALA A 156 0.60 -10.78 -6.71
N GLY A 157 0.84 -9.55 -6.27
CA GLY A 157 -0.18 -8.49 -6.12
C GLY A 157 -0.19 -7.57 -7.33
N LEU A 158 -1.22 -6.75 -7.44
CA LEU A 158 -1.34 -5.70 -8.46
C LEU A 158 -0.79 -4.38 -7.92
N HIS A 159 0.01 -3.64 -8.72
CA HIS A 159 0.40 -2.27 -8.41
C HIS A 159 -0.34 -1.22 -9.26
N ALA A 160 -0.85 -1.57 -10.36
CA ALA A 160 -1.76 -0.92 -11.30
C ALA A 160 -1.55 -1.53 -12.69
N PHE A 161 -2.36 -1.19 -13.69
CA PHE A 161 -2.00 -1.51 -15.08
C PHE A 161 -0.84 -0.64 -15.54
N ARG A 162 -0.96 0.68 -15.31
CA ARG A 162 0.11 1.66 -15.50
C ARG A 162 0.29 2.43 -14.20
N HIS A 163 1.53 2.67 -13.80
CA HIS A 163 1.87 3.39 -12.57
C HIS A 163 1.45 4.88 -12.63
N ARG A 164 0.13 5.13 -12.71
CA ARG A 164 -0.44 6.49 -12.71
C ARG A 164 -0.84 6.90 -11.29
N ASP A 165 -0.80 8.19 -11.01
CA ASP A 165 -1.30 8.75 -9.75
C ASP A 165 -2.84 8.64 -9.70
N PHE A 166 -3.36 7.73 -8.89
CA PHE A 166 -4.78 7.44 -8.80
C PHE A 166 -5.61 8.61 -8.25
N LEU A 167 -5.01 9.54 -7.50
CA LEU A 167 -5.72 10.74 -7.06
C LEU A 167 -6.06 11.69 -8.23
N LYS A 168 -5.35 11.58 -9.35
CA LYS A 168 -5.57 12.40 -10.56
C LYS A 168 -6.53 11.76 -11.57
N LEU A 169 -6.87 10.49 -11.39
CA LEU A 169 -7.75 9.76 -12.31
C LEU A 169 -9.21 10.02 -11.97
N THR A 170 -10.05 9.96 -13.00
CA THR A 170 -11.50 9.88 -12.85
C THR A 170 -11.91 8.52 -12.28
N ASP A 171 -13.11 8.41 -11.69
CA ASP A 171 -13.61 7.15 -11.14
C ASP A 171 -13.66 6.04 -12.19
N LYS A 172 -13.99 6.39 -13.44
CA LYS A 172 -13.98 5.47 -14.59
C LYS A 172 -12.57 4.97 -14.90
N GLU A 173 -11.59 5.86 -15.01
CA GLU A 173 -10.20 5.49 -15.31
C GLU A 173 -9.58 4.63 -14.21
N LYS A 174 -9.93 4.86 -12.93
CA LYS A 174 -9.49 4.00 -11.81
C LYS A 174 -9.98 2.57 -11.99
N LEU A 175 -11.27 2.40 -12.29
CA LEU A 175 -11.87 1.08 -12.51
C LEU A 175 -11.27 0.37 -13.73
N GLU A 176 -11.12 1.09 -14.84
CA GLU A 176 -10.51 0.55 -16.07
C GLU A 176 -9.06 0.10 -15.85
N ASP A 177 -8.26 0.90 -15.14
CA ASP A 177 -6.85 0.55 -14.85
C ASP A 177 -6.76 -0.71 -13.97
N LEU A 178 -7.58 -0.82 -12.93
CA LEU A 178 -7.61 -1.99 -12.06
C LEU A 178 -8.11 -3.24 -12.80
N GLU A 179 -9.15 -3.11 -13.62
CA GLU A 179 -9.69 -4.22 -14.40
C GLU A 179 -8.68 -4.74 -15.42
N LEU A 180 -8.03 -3.85 -16.17
CA LEU A 180 -6.97 -4.21 -17.10
C LEU A 180 -5.80 -4.89 -16.39
N GLY A 181 -5.38 -4.35 -15.25
CA GLY A 181 -4.30 -4.92 -14.44
C GLY A 181 -4.63 -6.33 -13.95
N LYS A 182 -5.83 -6.54 -13.40
CA LYS A 182 -6.30 -7.87 -12.96
C LYS A 182 -6.35 -8.87 -14.11
N LYS A 183 -6.91 -8.45 -15.24
CA LYS A 183 -7.03 -9.30 -16.44
C LYS A 183 -5.66 -9.72 -16.97
N ALA A 184 -4.70 -8.79 -17.00
CA ALA A 184 -3.35 -9.08 -17.44
C ALA A 184 -2.64 -10.10 -16.53
N LEU A 185 -2.69 -9.90 -15.20
CA LEU A 185 -2.09 -10.83 -14.26
C LEU A 185 -2.78 -12.19 -14.26
N LEU A 186 -4.12 -12.23 -14.33
CA LEU A 186 -4.88 -13.48 -14.46
C LEU A 186 -4.45 -14.29 -15.71
N ALA A 187 -4.29 -13.62 -16.85
CA ALA A 187 -3.87 -14.28 -18.08
C ALA A 187 -2.48 -14.91 -18.00
N ILE A 188 -1.57 -14.33 -17.18
CA ILE A 188 -0.19 -14.83 -17.03
C ILE A 188 -0.11 -15.93 -15.96
N THR A 189 -0.80 -15.75 -14.84
CA THR A 189 -0.66 -16.59 -13.63
C THR A 189 -1.72 -17.66 -13.49
N GLY A 190 -2.84 -17.55 -14.22
CA GLY A 190 -4.03 -18.40 -14.03
C GLY A 190 -4.87 -18.02 -12.79
N LYS A 191 -4.45 -17.05 -11.98
CA LYS A 191 -5.14 -16.57 -10.79
C LYS A 191 -5.27 -15.05 -10.80
N ALA A 192 -6.47 -14.53 -10.49
CA ALA A 192 -6.63 -13.09 -10.32
C ALA A 192 -5.92 -12.61 -9.04
N PRO A 193 -5.25 -11.45 -9.06
CA PRO A 193 -4.64 -10.89 -7.85
C PRO A 193 -5.73 -10.52 -6.83
N GLU A 194 -5.47 -10.81 -5.57
CA GLU A 194 -6.33 -10.46 -4.44
C GLU A 194 -5.87 -9.18 -3.74
N TYR A 195 -4.58 -8.87 -3.83
CA TYR A 195 -3.93 -7.73 -3.18
C TYR A 195 -3.60 -6.64 -4.19
N TRP A 196 -3.82 -5.41 -3.78
CA TRP A 196 -3.46 -4.24 -4.55
C TRP A 196 -2.76 -3.21 -3.67
N ARG A 197 -1.69 -2.64 -4.20
CA ARG A 197 -1.05 -1.47 -3.61
C ARG A 197 -1.20 -0.31 -4.58
N PRO A 198 -1.88 0.79 -4.18
CA PRO A 198 -1.99 1.94 -5.06
C PRO A 198 -0.62 2.59 -5.27
N PRO A 199 -0.30 3.07 -6.49
CA PRO A 199 0.91 3.83 -6.74
C PRO A 199 1.13 4.93 -5.71
N HIS A 200 2.35 5.03 -5.19
CA HIS A 200 2.75 5.93 -4.09
C HIS A 200 2.03 5.69 -2.75
N GLY A 201 1.19 4.66 -2.62
CA GLY A 201 0.31 4.47 -1.48
C GLY A 201 -0.84 5.49 -1.38
N PHE A 202 -1.03 6.31 -2.41
CA PHE A 202 -2.01 7.40 -2.42
C PHE A 202 -3.43 6.87 -2.52
N ARG A 203 -4.29 7.35 -1.64
CA ARG A 203 -5.69 6.92 -1.61
C ARG A 203 -6.62 8.01 -1.11
N ASP A 204 -7.83 7.97 -1.60
CA ASP A 204 -8.98 8.73 -1.12
C ASP A 204 -10.21 7.80 -1.13
N PHE A 205 -11.37 8.32 -0.78
CA PHE A 205 -12.61 7.55 -0.78
C PHE A 205 -12.88 6.89 -2.14
N SER A 206 -12.67 7.60 -3.24
CA SER A 206 -12.90 7.10 -4.59
C SER A 206 -11.90 5.99 -5.00
N VAL A 207 -10.64 6.10 -4.55
CA VAL A 207 -9.62 5.06 -4.75
C VAL A 207 -10.01 3.78 -3.99
N MET A 208 -10.43 3.92 -2.72
CA MET A 208 -10.88 2.78 -1.91
C MET A 208 -12.16 2.15 -2.46
N GLU A 209 -13.09 2.96 -2.95
CA GLU A 209 -14.32 2.46 -3.61
C GLU A 209 -14.00 1.66 -4.88
N ALA A 210 -13.05 2.13 -5.69
CA ALA A 210 -12.61 1.41 -6.89
C ALA A 210 -11.99 0.05 -6.53
N ALA A 211 -11.15 0.00 -5.50
CA ALA A 211 -10.59 -1.25 -4.99
C ALA A 211 -11.67 -2.23 -4.52
N ALA A 212 -12.65 -1.74 -3.74
CA ALA A 212 -13.76 -2.55 -3.24
C ALA A 212 -14.62 -3.12 -4.38
N LYS A 213 -14.96 -2.32 -5.39
CA LYS A 213 -15.68 -2.77 -6.59
C LYS A 213 -14.94 -3.87 -7.35
N GLN A 214 -13.61 -3.83 -7.33
CA GLN A 214 -12.75 -4.83 -7.95
C GLN A 214 -12.42 -6.00 -7.00
N LYS A 215 -12.96 -6.03 -5.78
CA LYS A 215 -12.69 -7.05 -4.75
C LYS A 215 -11.19 -7.19 -4.47
N LEU A 216 -10.49 -6.07 -4.38
CA LEU A 216 -9.07 -5.99 -4.09
C LEU A 216 -8.84 -5.54 -2.65
N THR A 217 -8.03 -6.26 -1.92
CA THR A 217 -7.53 -5.83 -0.60
C THR A 217 -6.41 -4.81 -0.78
N VAL A 218 -6.61 -3.62 -0.23
CA VAL A 218 -5.59 -2.56 -0.30
C VAL A 218 -4.52 -2.82 0.74
N VAL A 219 -3.27 -2.91 0.29
CA VAL A 219 -2.11 -3.21 1.13
C VAL A 219 -1.06 -2.10 0.98
N ASN A 220 -0.77 -1.40 2.06
CA ASN A 220 0.35 -0.48 2.11
C ASN A 220 1.53 -1.10 2.89
N TRP A 221 2.13 -0.38 3.82
CA TRP A 221 3.32 -0.79 4.57
C TRP A 221 3.36 -0.13 5.94
N SER A 222 4.17 -0.67 6.84
CA SER A 222 4.52 -0.05 8.11
C SER A 222 6.00 0.39 8.16
N VAL A 223 6.85 -0.18 7.30
CA VAL A 223 8.28 0.15 7.24
C VAL A 223 8.66 0.61 5.83
N ILE A 224 9.31 1.79 5.75
CA ILE A 224 9.70 2.45 4.50
C ILE A 224 11.17 2.90 4.58
N PRO A 225 12.14 2.15 4.02
CA PRO A 225 13.55 2.54 4.03
C PRO A 225 13.91 3.62 3.00
N ARG A 226 13.04 3.88 2.01
CA ARG A 226 13.28 4.78 0.87
C ARG A 226 14.45 4.32 0.00
N ASP A 227 14.47 3.07 -0.35
CA ASP A 227 15.49 2.42 -1.19
C ASP A 227 15.63 3.01 -2.60
N TRP A 228 14.62 3.79 -3.04
CA TRP A 228 14.64 4.51 -4.32
C TRP A 228 15.46 5.82 -4.30
N THR A 229 16.01 6.25 -3.16
CA THR A 229 16.68 7.55 -3.01
C THR A 229 18.20 7.47 -3.12
N ASP A 230 18.71 6.56 -3.94
CA ASP A 230 20.14 6.38 -4.20
C ASP A 230 21.00 6.18 -2.93
N ILE A 231 20.48 5.37 -2.02
CA ILE A 231 21.18 4.96 -0.79
C ILE A 231 21.78 3.56 -0.95
N GLY A 232 22.89 3.30 -0.25
CA GLY A 232 23.55 2.00 -0.28
C GLY A 232 22.80 0.93 0.50
N LYS A 233 23.13 -0.34 0.22
CA LYS A 233 22.49 -1.50 0.87
C LYS A 233 22.56 -1.49 2.40
N GLN A 234 23.64 -0.98 2.99
CA GLN A 234 23.80 -0.90 4.44
C GLN A 234 22.77 0.06 5.07
N GLU A 235 22.54 1.20 4.42
CA GLU A 235 21.56 2.18 4.87
C GLU A 235 20.13 1.66 4.72
N ILE A 236 19.82 0.95 3.62
CA ILE A 236 18.53 0.26 3.46
C ILE A 236 18.32 -0.72 4.61
N CYS A 237 19.33 -1.55 4.90
CA CYS A 237 19.27 -2.53 5.98
C CYS A 237 19.06 -1.87 7.35
N SER A 238 19.85 -0.85 7.68
CA SER A 238 19.72 -0.13 8.96
C SER A 238 18.30 0.40 9.14
N ARG A 239 17.78 1.13 8.15
CA ARG A 239 16.43 1.72 8.21
C ARG A 239 15.30 0.69 8.37
N VAL A 240 15.46 -0.50 7.79
CA VAL A 240 14.49 -1.60 7.97
C VAL A 240 14.63 -2.19 9.36
N LEU A 241 15.87 -2.55 9.76
CA LEU A 241 16.13 -3.24 11.04
C LEU A 241 15.80 -2.40 12.27
N ASP A 242 15.97 -1.08 12.18
CA ASP A 242 15.64 -0.12 13.24
C ASP A 242 14.12 -0.02 13.48
N LYS A 243 13.31 -0.36 12.48
CA LYS A 243 11.83 -0.28 12.54
C LYS A 243 11.17 -1.65 12.44
N ALA A 244 11.97 -2.72 12.36
CA ALA A 244 11.44 -4.08 12.27
C ALA A 244 10.70 -4.45 13.56
N GLU A 245 9.43 -4.80 13.42
CA GLU A 245 8.56 -5.26 14.49
C GLU A 245 7.70 -6.42 14.00
N ASP A 246 7.10 -7.17 14.91
CA ASP A 246 6.22 -8.26 14.54
C ASP A 246 5.04 -7.76 13.71
N GLY A 247 4.78 -8.46 12.61
CA GLY A 247 3.74 -8.10 11.65
C GLY A 247 4.12 -6.97 10.68
N ALA A 248 5.36 -6.49 10.67
CA ALA A 248 5.74 -5.41 9.76
C ALA A 248 5.64 -5.85 8.28
N ILE A 249 5.13 -4.94 7.45
CA ILE A 249 5.18 -5.00 5.99
C ILE A 249 6.19 -3.95 5.52
N VAL A 250 7.27 -4.42 4.89
CA VAL A 250 8.38 -3.58 4.44
C VAL A 250 8.20 -3.22 2.97
N LEU A 251 8.19 -1.93 2.65
CA LEU A 251 8.19 -1.42 1.28
C LEU A 251 9.61 -1.37 0.72
N LEU A 252 9.84 -2.08 -0.37
CA LEU A 252 11.05 -2.04 -1.20
C LEU A 252 10.63 -1.98 -2.67
N HIS A 253 11.60 -1.82 -3.58
CA HIS A 253 11.33 -1.74 -5.02
C HIS A 253 12.29 -2.64 -5.80
N ASP A 254 11.72 -3.45 -6.70
CA ASP A 254 12.48 -4.20 -7.72
C ASP A 254 12.37 -3.56 -9.11
N GLY A 255 11.52 -2.51 -9.25
CA GLY A 255 11.35 -1.70 -10.44
C GLY A 255 11.57 -0.21 -10.21
N ASP A 256 11.42 0.57 -11.28
CA ASP A 256 11.57 2.04 -11.29
C ASP A 256 10.47 2.66 -12.16
N SER A 257 9.23 2.38 -11.78
CA SER A 257 8.08 2.84 -12.53
C SER A 257 7.82 4.34 -12.29
N PRO A 258 7.46 5.11 -13.31
CA PRO A 258 7.23 4.71 -14.70
C PRO A 258 8.48 4.81 -15.60
N TYR A 259 9.66 5.10 -15.05
CA TYR A 259 10.83 5.50 -15.85
C TYR A 259 11.71 4.32 -16.29
N TYR A 260 11.81 3.27 -15.47
CA TYR A 260 12.65 2.07 -15.71
C TYR A 260 14.11 2.40 -16.10
N LYS A 261 14.71 3.35 -15.38
CA LYS A 261 16.08 3.85 -15.62
C LYS A 261 17.00 3.70 -14.43
N ALA A 262 16.44 3.77 -13.19
CA ALA A 262 17.24 3.68 -11.99
C ALA A 262 17.69 2.25 -11.72
N SER A 263 18.88 2.12 -11.13
CA SER A 263 19.37 0.84 -10.64
C SER A 263 18.63 0.45 -9.35
N ARG A 264 18.26 -0.83 -9.24
CA ARG A 264 17.74 -1.46 -8.01
C ARG A 264 18.73 -2.45 -7.41
N GLN A 265 20.00 -2.38 -7.83
CA GLN A 265 21.03 -3.29 -7.34
C GLN A 265 21.23 -3.17 -5.83
N ALA A 266 21.17 -1.94 -5.28
CA ALA A 266 21.28 -1.73 -3.84
C ALA A 266 20.17 -2.45 -3.05
N THR A 267 18.94 -2.48 -3.57
CA THR A 267 17.82 -3.22 -2.99
C THR A 267 18.02 -4.73 -3.08
N VAL A 268 18.49 -5.24 -4.23
CA VAL A 268 18.83 -6.66 -4.39
C VAL A 268 19.90 -7.08 -3.38
N ASP A 269 20.97 -6.31 -3.29
CA ASP A 269 22.07 -6.58 -2.34
C ASP A 269 21.61 -6.44 -0.88
N ALA A 270 20.72 -5.50 -0.58
CA ALA A 270 20.13 -5.34 0.73
C ALA A 270 19.25 -6.53 1.11
N ALA A 271 18.53 -7.12 0.17
CA ALA A 271 17.66 -8.26 0.42
C ALA A 271 18.45 -9.46 1.00
N VAL A 272 19.66 -9.70 0.53
CA VAL A 272 20.57 -10.75 1.08
C VAL A 272 20.79 -10.53 2.57
N LEU A 273 21.21 -9.31 2.95
CA LEU A 273 21.55 -8.95 4.32
C LEU A 273 20.31 -8.91 5.23
N LEU A 274 19.19 -8.37 4.70
CA LEU A 274 17.93 -8.27 5.43
C LEU A 274 17.38 -9.64 5.81
N ILE A 275 17.40 -10.60 4.87
CA ILE A 275 16.88 -11.96 5.14
C ILE A 275 17.67 -12.60 6.27
N ASP A 276 18.99 -12.52 6.23
CA ASP A 276 19.85 -13.12 7.26
C ASP A 276 19.66 -12.41 8.62
N SER A 277 19.75 -11.09 8.64
CA SER A 277 19.63 -10.31 9.89
C SER A 277 18.25 -10.41 10.54
N LEU A 278 17.18 -10.45 9.75
CA LEU A 278 15.83 -10.63 10.27
C LEU A 278 15.65 -12.02 10.87
N ARG A 279 16.20 -13.06 10.25
CA ARG A 279 16.19 -14.43 10.81
C ARG A 279 16.99 -14.53 12.12
N GLU A 280 18.18 -13.92 12.17
CA GLU A 280 18.98 -13.83 13.40
C GLU A 280 18.21 -13.14 14.53
N LYS A 281 17.35 -12.18 14.20
CA LYS A 281 16.45 -11.51 15.15
C LYS A 281 15.18 -12.34 15.46
N GLY A 282 15.04 -13.55 14.93
CA GLY A 282 13.93 -14.46 15.18
C GLY A 282 12.67 -14.18 14.37
N TYR A 283 12.76 -13.43 13.25
CA TYR A 283 11.62 -13.21 12.35
C TYR A 283 11.46 -14.36 11.33
N HIS A 284 10.21 -14.75 11.09
CA HIS A 284 9.81 -15.57 9.97
C HIS A 284 9.41 -14.67 8.79
N LEU A 285 10.14 -14.77 7.68
CA LEU A 285 9.80 -14.05 6.45
C LEU A 285 8.68 -14.80 5.73
N VAL A 286 7.59 -14.10 5.45
CA VAL A 286 6.39 -14.67 4.80
C VAL A 286 5.95 -13.80 3.62
N SER A 287 5.31 -14.42 2.62
CA SER A 287 4.49 -13.67 1.67
C SER A 287 3.11 -13.39 2.27
N LEU A 288 2.37 -12.44 1.70
CA LEU A 288 1.01 -12.13 2.19
C LEU A 288 0.08 -13.34 2.15
N GLU A 289 0.09 -14.10 1.05
CA GLU A 289 -0.72 -15.33 0.96
C GLU A 289 -0.29 -16.39 1.96
N GLU A 290 1.00 -16.54 2.19
CA GLU A 290 1.51 -17.50 3.16
C GLU A 290 1.06 -17.14 4.57
N TYR A 291 1.10 -15.86 4.92
CA TYR A 291 0.64 -15.39 6.23
C TYR A 291 -0.86 -15.65 6.43
N VAL A 292 -1.68 -15.27 5.44
CA VAL A 292 -3.14 -15.45 5.52
C VAL A 292 -3.54 -16.93 5.59
N ARG A 293 -2.79 -17.84 4.94
CA ARG A 293 -3.06 -19.29 5.01
C ARG A 293 -2.68 -19.92 6.35
N LYS A 294 -1.76 -19.31 7.10
CA LYS A 294 -1.27 -19.86 8.39
C LYS A 294 -2.08 -19.35 9.58
N ASN A 295 -2.83 -18.26 9.42
CA ASN A 295 -3.63 -17.64 10.45
C ASN A 295 -5.11 -17.54 10.06
#